data_6fb5271e7083d8d5df148caac03ba445
#
_entry.id   6fb5271e7083d8d5df148caac03ba445
#
_cell.length_a   1.000
_cell.length_b   1.000
_cell.length_c   1.000
_cell.angle_alpha   90.00
_cell.angle_beta   90.00
_cell.angle_gamma   90.00
#
_symmetry.space_group_name_H-M   'P 1'
#
loop_
_entity.id
_entity.type
_entity.pdbx_description
1 polymer ?
#
loop_
_entity_poly.entity_id
_entity_poly.type
_entity_poly.pdbx_seq_one_letter_code
_entity_poly.pdbx_strand_id
1 'polypeptide(L)'
;IANAGADRFTVHARKAILKGLNPKQNRTIPPLKYHIVKKLKELNPELLIEINGGLTNIHDSLKALNDFDGAMIGRSAYKHPLRWSEIDQKVYGMNTKPKSASDVIFSLIPYIEEHLNNGGKSWDICKHLINLVEGIPKAKIWRNQISIKSIKKELKIEDLIKLTSKLEEMGY
;
A
#
# COMPACT_ATOMS: atom_id res chain seq x y z
N ILE A 1 -18.31 22.64 3.07
CA ILE A 1 -18.24 21.18 2.78
C ILE A 1 -18.73 20.41 4.01
N ALA A 2 -18.22 20.69 5.24
CA ALA A 2 -18.67 20.01 6.47
C ALA A 2 -20.20 20.08 6.64
N ASN A 3 -20.80 21.23 6.45
CA ASN A 3 -22.27 21.43 6.53
C ASN A 3 -23.07 20.63 5.48
N ALA A 4 -22.42 20.02 4.52
CA ALA A 4 -23.04 19.12 3.54
C ALA A 4 -23.13 17.65 3.99
N GLY A 5 -22.73 17.35 5.25
CA GLY A 5 -22.86 16.03 5.86
C GLY A 5 -21.73 15.06 5.56
N ALA A 6 -20.51 15.53 5.29
CA ALA A 6 -19.35 14.66 5.18
C ALA A 6 -18.85 14.25 6.57
N ASP A 7 -18.67 12.95 6.80
CA ASP A 7 -18.26 12.38 8.09
C ASP A 7 -16.74 12.47 8.33
N ARG A 8 -15.93 12.53 7.26
CA ARG A 8 -14.47 12.47 7.33
C ARG A 8 -13.83 13.24 6.18
N PHE A 9 -12.67 13.83 6.44
CA PHE A 9 -11.92 14.63 5.48
C PHE A 9 -10.47 14.12 5.38
N THR A 10 -10.12 13.55 4.24
CA THR A 10 -8.72 13.24 3.95
C THR A 10 -8.07 14.42 3.23
N VAL A 11 -7.18 15.13 3.91
CA VAL A 11 -6.56 16.35 3.40
C VAL A 11 -5.14 16.07 2.89
N HIS A 12 -4.92 16.26 1.58
CA HIS A 12 -3.58 16.19 1.01
C HIS A 12 -2.80 17.48 1.32
N ALA A 13 -1.68 17.32 2.05
CA ALA A 13 -0.90 18.44 2.60
C ALA A 13 -0.09 19.23 1.55
N ARG A 14 -0.56 19.34 0.29
CA ARG A 14 0.07 20.13 -0.77
C ARG A 14 -0.95 21.07 -1.40
N LYS A 15 -0.48 22.28 -1.77
CA LYS A 15 -1.29 23.17 -2.59
C LYS A 15 -1.47 22.58 -3.98
N ALA A 16 -2.71 22.51 -4.45
CA ALA A 16 -3.00 22.14 -5.84
C ALA A 16 -2.67 23.32 -6.76
N ILE A 17 -1.81 23.10 -7.73
CA ILE A 17 -1.46 24.06 -8.78
C ILE A 17 -2.21 23.64 -10.05
N LEU A 18 -3.26 24.37 -10.38
CA LEU A 18 -4.18 24.00 -11.46
C LEU A 18 -3.62 24.27 -12.86
N LYS A 19 -2.70 25.22 -12.98
CA LYS A 19 -2.05 25.54 -14.25
C LYS A 19 -0.58 25.15 -14.21
N GLY A 20 -0.11 24.41 -15.23
CA GLY A 20 1.30 24.06 -15.40
C GLY A 20 1.76 22.78 -14.74
N LEU A 21 0.97 22.15 -13.87
CA LEU A 21 1.28 20.84 -13.27
C LEU A 21 0.17 19.82 -13.52
N ASN A 22 0.56 18.64 -13.96
CA ASN A 22 -0.38 17.50 -14.04
C ASN A 22 -0.67 16.90 -12.63
N PRO A 23 -1.66 16.00 -12.48
CA PRO A 23 -2.00 15.39 -11.20
C PRO A 23 -0.85 14.64 -10.51
N LYS A 24 0.05 14.01 -11.26
CA LYS A 24 1.22 13.32 -10.70
C LYS A 24 2.23 14.31 -10.14
N GLN A 25 2.49 15.40 -10.86
CA GLN A 25 3.38 16.47 -10.44
C GLN A 25 2.85 17.20 -9.20
N ASN A 26 1.54 17.48 -9.13
CA ASN A 26 0.91 18.10 -7.96
C ASN A 26 1.08 17.26 -6.68
N ARG A 27 1.24 15.94 -6.80
CA ARG A 27 1.48 15.05 -5.66
C ARG A 27 2.96 14.93 -5.26
N THR A 28 3.88 15.56 -5.99
CA THR A 28 5.32 15.41 -5.75
C THR A 28 6.08 16.72 -5.66
N ILE A 29 5.78 17.70 -6.52
CA ILE A 29 6.55 18.95 -6.67
C ILE A 29 6.21 19.97 -5.58
N PRO A 30 4.95 20.35 -5.33
CA PRO A 30 4.66 21.35 -4.31
C PRO A 30 5.11 20.85 -2.92
N PRO A 31 5.66 21.73 -2.06
CA PRO A 31 6.09 21.33 -0.72
C PRO A 31 4.92 20.87 0.15
N LEU A 32 5.19 19.94 1.07
CA LEU A 32 4.24 19.52 2.10
C LEU A 32 4.05 20.63 3.12
N LYS A 33 2.79 20.90 3.48
CA LYS A 33 2.38 21.95 4.41
C LYS A 33 1.51 21.37 5.54
N TYR A 34 2.06 20.42 6.30
CA TYR A 34 1.34 19.79 7.42
C TYR A 34 0.82 20.79 8.45
N HIS A 35 1.59 21.86 8.71
CA HIS A 35 1.18 22.92 9.62
C HIS A 35 -0.15 23.60 9.24
N ILE A 36 -0.49 23.67 7.94
CA ILE A 36 -1.78 24.20 7.48
C ILE A 36 -2.91 23.24 7.82
N VAL A 37 -2.69 21.92 7.61
CA VAL A 37 -3.69 20.91 7.94
C VAL A 37 -3.88 20.80 9.44
N LYS A 38 -2.79 20.89 10.22
CA LYS A 38 -2.84 20.96 11.69
C LYS A 38 -3.68 22.14 12.16
N LYS A 39 -3.43 23.34 11.64
CA LYS A 39 -4.23 24.52 11.95
C LYS A 39 -5.70 24.34 11.58
N LEU A 40 -6.00 23.65 10.46
CA LEU A 40 -7.38 23.31 10.08
C LEU A 40 -8.03 22.42 11.14
N LYS A 41 -7.32 21.41 11.66
CA LYS A 41 -7.81 20.52 12.74
C LYS A 41 -8.02 21.29 14.04
N GLU A 42 -7.09 22.15 14.41
CA GLU A 42 -7.19 23.00 15.62
C GLU A 42 -8.40 23.93 15.59
N LEU A 43 -8.74 24.48 14.41
CA LEU A 43 -9.89 25.36 14.22
C LEU A 43 -11.23 24.62 14.11
N ASN A 44 -11.20 23.30 13.87
CA ASN A 44 -12.38 22.45 13.69
C ASN A 44 -12.16 21.11 14.43
N PRO A 45 -12.05 21.13 15.75
CA PRO A 45 -11.73 19.94 16.53
C PRO A 45 -12.77 18.83 16.42
N GLU A 46 -14.01 19.16 16.10
CA GLU A 46 -15.13 18.24 15.91
C GLU A 46 -15.05 17.45 14.60
N LEU A 47 -14.30 17.91 13.61
CA LEU A 47 -14.18 17.23 12.32
C LEU A 47 -13.15 16.12 12.37
N LEU A 48 -13.46 14.97 11.78
CA LEU A 48 -12.51 13.90 11.56
C LEU A 48 -11.60 14.23 10.38
N ILE A 49 -10.35 14.61 10.67
CA ILE A 49 -9.38 15.05 9.66
C ILE A 49 -8.21 14.05 9.60
N GLU A 50 -8.06 13.42 8.46
CA GLU A 50 -6.93 12.54 8.13
C GLU A 50 -5.90 13.31 7.29
N ILE A 51 -4.63 13.13 7.62
CA ILE A 51 -3.52 13.68 6.84
C ILE A 51 -3.13 12.76 5.68
N ASN A 52 -2.89 13.32 4.51
CA ASN A 52 -2.33 12.62 3.36
C ASN A 52 -1.16 13.40 2.76
N GLY A 53 -0.21 12.65 2.20
CA GLY A 53 0.95 13.18 1.45
C GLY A 53 2.29 12.93 2.15
N GLY A 54 3.20 12.27 1.44
CA GLY A 54 4.60 12.09 1.87
C GLY A 54 4.82 11.04 2.97
N LEU A 55 3.79 10.40 3.51
CA LEU A 55 3.94 9.31 4.49
C LEU A 55 4.48 8.07 3.80
N THR A 56 5.67 7.61 4.21
CA THR A 56 6.40 6.52 3.56
C THR A 56 6.78 5.38 4.49
N ASN A 57 6.56 5.54 5.79
CA ASN A 57 6.85 4.54 6.82
C ASN A 57 5.89 4.66 8.01
N ILE A 58 5.85 3.63 8.85
CA ILE A 58 4.97 3.57 10.02
C ILE A 58 5.31 4.64 11.05
N HIS A 59 6.60 4.91 11.26
CA HIS A 59 7.05 5.89 12.27
C HIS A 59 6.50 7.30 11.99
N ASP A 60 6.62 7.78 10.74
CA ASP A 60 6.09 9.09 10.36
C ASP A 60 4.55 9.12 10.43
N SER A 61 3.92 7.97 10.15
CA SER A 61 2.46 7.84 10.27
C SER A 61 2.02 7.89 11.72
N LEU A 62 2.72 7.22 12.64
CA LEU A 62 2.44 7.31 14.08
C LEU A 62 2.64 8.73 14.62
N LYS A 63 3.68 9.44 14.18
CA LYS A 63 3.85 10.86 14.53
C LYS A 63 2.68 11.71 14.07
N ALA A 64 2.18 11.45 12.85
CA ALA A 64 1.05 12.20 12.31
C ALA A 64 -0.23 11.96 13.12
N LEU A 65 -0.43 10.77 13.69
CA LEU A 65 -1.59 10.47 14.54
C LEU A 65 -1.61 11.25 15.86
N ASN A 66 -0.53 11.92 16.27
CA ASN A 66 -0.56 12.84 17.41
C ASN A 66 -1.31 14.14 17.11
N ASP A 67 -1.40 14.53 15.83
CA ASP A 67 -2.00 15.80 15.40
C ASP A 67 -3.30 15.60 14.61
N PHE A 68 -3.58 14.38 14.12
CA PHE A 68 -4.69 14.09 13.21
C PHE A 68 -5.43 12.81 13.62
N ASP A 69 -6.70 12.72 13.24
CA ASP A 69 -7.55 11.55 13.54
C ASP A 69 -7.20 10.31 12.69
N GLY A 70 -6.41 10.50 11.64
CA GLY A 70 -5.98 9.43 10.76
C GLY A 70 -4.83 9.83 9.86
N ALA A 71 -4.20 8.82 9.25
CA ALA A 71 -3.12 8.98 8.29
C ALA A 71 -3.40 8.13 7.05
N MET A 72 -3.63 8.78 5.91
CA MET A 72 -3.90 8.10 4.64
C MET A 72 -2.59 7.83 3.90
N ILE A 73 -2.28 6.56 3.71
CA ILE A 73 -1.11 6.08 2.98
C ILE A 73 -1.56 5.56 1.60
N GLY A 74 -0.97 6.09 0.54
CA GLY A 74 -1.29 5.66 -0.82
C GLY A 74 -0.12 4.90 -1.45
N ARG A 75 0.67 5.62 -2.24
CA ARG A 75 1.73 5.04 -3.10
C ARG A 75 2.78 4.22 -2.35
N SER A 76 3.10 4.57 -1.12
CA SER A 76 4.07 3.82 -0.32
C SER A 76 3.57 2.43 0.03
N ALA A 77 2.33 2.28 0.44
CA ALA A 77 1.74 0.98 0.73
C ALA A 77 1.72 0.07 -0.50
N TYR A 78 1.38 0.63 -1.68
CA TYR A 78 1.35 -0.15 -2.92
C TYR A 78 2.75 -0.55 -3.42
N LYS A 79 3.73 0.37 -3.32
CA LYS A 79 5.09 0.12 -3.82
C LYS A 79 5.94 -0.72 -2.88
N HIS A 80 5.72 -0.57 -1.58
CA HIS A 80 6.53 -1.16 -0.51
C HIS A 80 5.64 -1.80 0.56
N PRO A 81 4.78 -2.77 0.20
CA PRO A 81 3.74 -3.28 1.09
C PRO A 81 4.29 -3.86 2.40
N LEU A 82 5.41 -4.56 2.38
CA LEU A 82 6.00 -5.15 3.59
C LEU A 82 6.54 -4.13 4.60
N ARG A 83 6.75 -2.88 4.19
CA ARG A 83 7.07 -1.80 5.16
C ARG A 83 5.91 -1.48 6.10
N TRP A 84 4.73 -1.98 5.79
CA TRP A 84 3.49 -1.75 6.54
C TRP A 84 3.01 -3.02 7.27
N SER A 85 3.79 -4.10 7.24
CA SER A 85 3.43 -5.40 7.85
C SER A 85 3.20 -5.34 9.37
N GLU A 86 3.78 -4.35 10.05
CA GLU A 86 3.64 -4.14 11.50
C GLU A 86 2.50 -3.17 11.88
N ILE A 87 1.67 -2.73 10.91
CA ILE A 87 0.67 -1.68 11.17
C ILE A 87 -0.38 -2.14 12.18
N ASP A 88 -0.80 -3.40 12.14
CA ASP A 88 -1.78 -3.96 13.05
C ASP A 88 -1.28 -3.93 14.51
N GLN A 89 0.00 -4.21 14.71
CA GLN A 89 0.63 -4.15 16.03
C GLN A 89 0.81 -2.71 16.50
N LYS A 90 1.41 -1.85 15.65
CA LYS A 90 1.89 -0.52 16.05
C LYS A 90 0.81 0.54 16.07
N VAL A 91 -0.22 0.40 15.26
CA VAL A 91 -1.31 1.37 15.18
C VAL A 91 -2.54 0.88 15.96
N TYR A 92 -2.88 -0.40 15.83
CA TYR A 92 -4.09 -0.95 16.42
C TYR A 92 -3.85 -1.79 17.70
N GLY A 93 -2.58 -1.96 18.11
CA GLY A 93 -2.23 -2.72 19.31
C GLY A 93 -2.57 -4.22 19.25
N MET A 94 -2.74 -4.75 18.05
CA MET A 94 -3.10 -6.15 17.84
C MET A 94 -1.90 -7.06 18.12
N ASN A 95 -2.13 -8.19 18.80
CA ASN A 95 -1.10 -9.21 19.03
C ASN A 95 -1.00 -10.18 17.83
N THR A 96 -0.59 -9.65 16.69
CA THR A 96 -0.41 -10.41 15.44
C THR A 96 1.05 -10.37 15.01
N LYS A 97 1.56 -11.43 14.37
CA LYS A 97 2.89 -11.38 13.76
C LYS A 97 2.83 -10.63 12.42
N PRO A 98 3.86 -9.82 12.10
CA PRO A 98 3.99 -9.25 10.75
C PRO A 98 3.98 -10.36 9.69
N LYS A 99 3.23 -10.14 8.63
CA LYS A 99 3.18 -11.09 7.51
C LYS A 99 4.44 -10.99 6.65
N SER A 100 5.00 -12.13 6.28
CA SER A 100 6.06 -12.23 5.28
C SER A 100 5.51 -12.13 3.85
N ALA A 101 6.39 -12.04 2.86
CA ALA A 101 5.99 -12.08 1.45
C ALA A 101 5.30 -13.40 1.10
N SER A 102 5.86 -14.52 1.57
CA SER A 102 5.30 -15.86 1.34
C SER A 102 3.92 -16.02 2.00
N ASP A 103 3.75 -15.56 3.25
CA ASP A 103 2.45 -15.59 3.94
C ASP A 103 1.35 -14.91 3.12
N VAL A 104 1.66 -13.71 2.61
CA VAL A 104 0.68 -12.94 1.82
C VAL A 104 0.37 -13.65 0.52
N ILE A 105 1.39 -14.16 -0.19
CA ILE A 105 1.18 -14.83 -1.48
C ILE A 105 0.39 -16.13 -1.28
N PHE A 106 0.74 -16.95 -0.30
CA PHE A 106 0.01 -18.18 0.01
C PHE A 106 -1.46 -17.91 0.37
N SER A 107 -1.73 -16.85 1.13
CA SER A 107 -3.10 -16.47 1.49
C SER A 107 -3.95 -16.04 0.30
N LEU A 108 -3.33 -15.60 -0.80
CA LEU A 108 -4.01 -15.19 -2.03
C LEU A 108 -4.23 -16.33 -3.04
N ILE A 109 -3.61 -17.50 -2.86
CA ILE A 109 -3.73 -18.61 -3.80
C ILE A 109 -5.19 -19.01 -4.05
N PRO A 110 -6.04 -19.22 -3.03
CA PRO A 110 -7.44 -19.58 -3.28
C PRO A 110 -8.21 -18.54 -4.12
N TYR A 111 -7.93 -17.26 -3.86
CA TYR A 111 -8.53 -16.17 -4.65
C TYR A 111 -8.03 -16.16 -6.11
N ILE A 112 -6.75 -16.46 -6.33
CA ILE A 112 -6.18 -16.55 -7.69
C ILE A 112 -6.80 -17.73 -8.45
N GLU A 113 -6.97 -18.88 -7.79
CA GLU A 113 -7.62 -20.06 -8.35
C GLU A 113 -9.06 -19.77 -8.77
N GLU A 114 -9.84 -19.16 -7.89
CA GLU A 114 -11.21 -18.76 -8.18
C GLU A 114 -11.27 -17.79 -9.36
N HIS A 115 -10.39 -16.79 -9.38
CA HIS A 115 -10.33 -15.83 -10.50
C HIS A 115 -10.02 -16.50 -11.83
N LEU A 116 -9.08 -17.46 -11.86
CA LEU A 116 -8.72 -18.21 -13.06
C LEU A 116 -9.87 -19.10 -13.52
N ASN A 117 -10.54 -19.80 -12.60
CA ASN A 117 -11.69 -20.66 -12.88
C ASN A 117 -12.87 -19.87 -13.48
N ASN A 118 -13.01 -18.60 -13.09
CA ASN A 118 -13.99 -17.67 -13.65
C ASN A 118 -13.55 -17.00 -14.97
N GLY A 119 -12.45 -17.47 -15.60
CA GLY A 119 -11.95 -16.97 -16.87
C GLY A 119 -11.07 -15.73 -16.78
N GLY A 120 -10.68 -15.32 -15.57
CA GLY A 120 -9.74 -14.23 -15.33
C GLY A 120 -8.31 -14.57 -15.76
N LYS A 121 -7.44 -13.57 -15.76
CA LYS A 121 -6.02 -13.74 -16.12
C LYS A 121 -5.14 -13.67 -14.89
N SER A 122 -4.17 -14.56 -14.76
CA SER A 122 -3.22 -14.55 -13.64
C SER A 122 -2.50 -13.18 -13.48
N TRP A 123 -2.24 -12.47 -14.58
CA TRP A 123 -1.60 -11.16 -14.55
C TRP A 123 -2.43 -10.08 -13.85
N ASP A 124 -3.75 -10.20 -13.83
CA ASP A 124 -4.64 -9.22 -13.19
C ASP A 124 -4.33 -9.11 -11.68
N ILE A 125 -3.92 -10.23 -11.06
CA ILE A 125 -3.55 -10.30 -9.64
C ILE A 125 -2.03 -10.27 -9.47
N CYS A 126 -1.28 -11.09 -10.20
CA CYS A 126 0.15 -11.26 -9.99
C CYS A 126 0.99 -9.98 -10.23
N LYS A 127 0.51 -9.05 -11.07
CA LYS A 127 1.15 -7.74 -11.23
C LYS A 127 1.27 -6.95 -9.92
N HIS A 128 0.41 -7.19 -8.95
CA HIS A 128 0.43 -6.53 -7.64
C HIS A 128 1.38 -7.21 -6.66
N LEU A 129 1.67 -8.50 -6.84
CA LEU A 129 2.59 -9.27 -6.00
C LEU A 129 4.06 -8.92 -6.22
N ILE A 130 4.39 -8.31 -7.37
CA ILE A 130 5.76 -7.96 -7.75
C ILE A 130 6.44 -7.06 -6.70
N ASN A 131 5.66 -6.21 -6.04
CA ASN A 131 6.16 -5.29 -5.04
C ASN A 131 6.40 -5.94 -3.66
N LEU A 132 5.80 -7.11 -3.39
CA LEU A 132 6.02 -7.84 -2.14
C LEU A 132 7.46 -8.33 -1.96
N VAL A 133 8.14 -8.60 -3.06
CA VAL A 133 9.51 -9.15 -3.02
C VAL A 133 10.59 -8.07 -3.16
N GLU A 134 10.26 -6.79 -2.92
CA GLU A 134 11.25 -5.72 -2.97
C GLU A 134 12.32 -5.89 -1.88
N GLY A 135 13.59 -5.78 -2.27
CA GLY A 135 14.72 -5.91 -1.34
C GLY A 135 15.10 -7.35 -0.98
N ILE A 136 14.31 -8.34 -1.41
CA ILE A 136 14.60 -9.76 -1.16
C ILE A 136 15.71 -10.25 -2.10
N PRO A 137 16.71 -11.02 -1.61
CA PRO A 137 17.69 -11.66 -2.48
C PRO A 137 17.02 -12.49 -3.58
N LYS A 138 17.56 -12.42 -4.80
CA LYS A 138 17.00 -13.09 -5.99
C LYS A 138 15.58 -12.66 -6.40
N ALA A 139 15.01 -11.59 -5.80
CA ALA A 139 13.69 -11.05 -6.17
C ALA A 139 13.52 -10.80 -7.67
N LYS A 140 14.60 -10.44 -8.37
CA LYS A 140 14.57 -10.25 -9.84
C LYS A 140 14.18 -11.54 -10.56
N ILE A 141 14.70 -12.69 -10.12
CA ILE A 141 14.39 -14.00 -10.73
C ILE A 141 12.91 -14.32 -10.50
N TRP A 142 12.44 -14.19 -9.26
CA TRP A 142 11.05 -14.43 -8.90
C TRP A 142 10.10 -13.55 -9.72
N ARG A 143 10.34 -12.22 -9.75
CA ARG A 143 9.53 -11.27 -10.52
C ARG A 143 9.49 -11.59 -12.01
N ASN A 144 10.63 -11.92 -12.61
CA ASN A 144 10.69 -12.26 -14.02
C ASN A 144 9.89 -13.53 -14.33
N GLN A 145 10.01 -14.58 -13.53
CA GLN A 145 9.29 -15.83 -13.75
C GLN A 145 7.78 -15.62 -13.64
N ILE A 146 7.31 -14.91 -12.62
CA ILE A 146 5.89 -14.59 -12.46
C ILE A 146 5.39 -13.72 -13.61
N SER A 147 6.10 -12.64 -13.95
CA SER A 147 5.68 -11.71 -15.00
C SER A 147 5.60 -12.40 -16.37
N ILE A 148 6.66 -13.12 -16.77
CA ILE A 148 6.70 -13.77 -18.09
C ILE A 148 5.60 -14.82 -18.21
N LYS A 149 5.47 -15.71 -17.22
CA LYS A 149 4.45 -16.78 -17.25
C LYS A 149 3.03 -16.22 -17.20
N SER A 150 2.79 -15.17 -16.39
CA SER A 150 1.46 -14.55 -16.29
C SER A 150 1.06 -13.83 -17.57
N ILE A 151 1.98 -13.08 -18.19
CA ILE A 151 1.71 -12.35 -19.45
C ILE A 151 1.43 -13.34 -20.59
N LYS A 152 2.19 -14.44 -20.66
CA LYS A 152 1.98 -15.52 -21.65
C LYS A 152 0.76 -16.40 -21.34
N LYS A 153 0.07 -16.19 -20.22
CA LYS A 153 -1.03 -17.03 -19.72
C LYS A 153 -0.60 -18.49 -19.44
N GLU A 154 0.69 -18.69 -19.13
CA GLU A 154 1.30 -20.01 -18.85
C GLU A 154 1.49 -20.25 -17.34
N LEU A 155 1.20 -19.25 -16.48
CA LEU A 155 1.35 -19.38 -15.05
C LEU A 155 0.29 -20.34 -14.48
N LYS A 156 0.77 -21.46 -13.94
CA LYS A 156 -0.04 -22.40 -13.18
C LYS A 156 0.08 -22.12 -11.67
N ILE A 157 -0.91 -22.53 -10.91
CA ILE A 157 -0.89 -22.38 -9.43
C ILE A 157 0.29 -23.11 -8.81
N GLU A 158 0.63 -24.29 -9.30
CA GLU A 158 1.78 -25.07 -8.83
C GLU A 158 3.11 -24.31 -9.03
N ASP A 159 3.24 -23.54 -10.11
CA ASP A 159 4.40 -22.68 -10.34
C ASP A 159 4.49 -21.58 -9.27
N LEU A 160 3.36 -20.94 -8.97
CA LEU A 160 3.29 -19.89 -7.97
C LEU A 160 3.63 -20.45 -6.59
N ILE A 161 3.05 -21.58 -6.20
CA ILE A 161 3.35 -22.29 -4.96
C ILE A 161 4.85 -22.59 -4.87
N LYS A 162 5.43 -23.23 -5.88
CA LYS A 162 6.85 -23.60 -5.91
C LYS A 162 7.78 -22.39 -5.80
N LEU A 163 7.42 -21.27 -6.44
CA LEU A 163 8.21 -20.04 -6.37
C LEU A 163 8.08 -19.36 -5.00
N THR A 164 6.91 -19.48 -4.37
CA THR A 164 6.64 -18.89 -3.06
C THR A 164 7.31 -19.71 -1.94
N SER A 165 7.28 -21.04 -2.03
CA SER A 165 8.01 -21.90 -1.08
C SER A 165 9.51 -21.59 -1.02
N LYS A 166 10.10 -21.20 -2.17
CA LYS A 166 11.51 -20.77 -2.17
C LYS A 166 11.74 -19.43 -1.44
N LEU A 167 10.75 -18.54 -1.38
CA LEU A 167 10.83 -17.32 -0.57
C LEU A 167 10.73 -17.68 0.92
N GLU A 168 9.82 -18.57 1.27
CA GLU A 168 9.63 -19.08 2.63
C GLU A 168 10.89 -19.77 3.17
N GLU A 169 11.52 -20.67 2.39
CA GLU A 169 12.80 -21.31 2.72
C GLU A 169 13.94 -20.31 2.97
N MET A 170 13.85 -19.13 2.37
CA MET A 170 14.80 -18.03 2.56
C MET A 170 14.41 -17.09 3.73
N GLY A 171 13.29 -17.36 4.40
CA GLY A 171 12.79 -16.58 5.54
C GLY A 171 11.99 -15.32 5.17
N TYR A 172 11.42 -15.29 3.97
CA TYR A 172 10.66 -14.11 3.47
C TYR A 172 9.20 -14.41 3.21
#